data_143432c7980d11203d4ffbff33a4b9a7
#
_entry.id   143432c7980d11203d4ffbff33a4b9a7
#
_cell.length_a   1.000
_cell.length_b   1.000
_cell.length_c   1.000
_cell.angle_alpha   90.00
_cell.angle_beta   90.00
_cell.angle_gamma   90.00
#
_symmetry.space_group_name_H-M   'P 1'
#
loop_
_entity.id
_entity.type
_entity.pdbx_description
1 polymer ?
#
loop_
_entity_poly.entity_id
_entity_poly.type
_entity_poly.pdbx_seq_one_letter_code
_entity_poly.pdbx_strand_id
1 'polypeptide(L)'
;RVLVFDLHVSTGSLSNQTTLAIMPTPDNMELSSEGDLWVASPLSNQILSIDVESGAVTVVFDAQTDIGFESMKTGIERIENGEGFADLLSPELTGDMPGLLTGMILGDESQPFYVANLGTALIRVAKK
;
A
#
# COMPACT_ATOMS: atom_id res chain seq x y z
N ARG A 1 3.12 -8.23 3.37
CA ARG A 1 3.77 -8.82 2.18
C ARG A 1 2.81 -8.79 1.01
N VAL A 2 3.33 -8.58 -0.18
CA VAL A 2 2.62 -8.84 -1.43
C VAL A 2 3.06 -10.21 -1.95
N LEU A 3 2.07 -11.06 -2.21
CA LEU A 3 2.29 -12.45 -2.65
C LEU A 3 1.85 -12.61 -4.09
N VAL A 4 2.57 -13.46 -4.82
CA VAL A 4 2.24 -13.87 -6.19
C VAL A 4 1.96 -15.37 -6.21
N PHE A 5 0.98 -15.76 -7.00
CA PHE A 5 0.58 -17.15 -7.22
C PHE A 5 0.37 -17.41 -8.71
N ASP A 6 0.61 -18.62 -9.15
CA ASP A 6 0.10 -19.09 -10.44
C ASP A 6 -1.38 -19.43 -10.30
N LEU A 7 -2.21 -18.92 -11.20
CA LEU A 7 -3.64 -19.23 -11.29
C LEU A 7 -3.90 -20.29 -12.36
N HIS A 8 -4.44 -21.43 -11.98
CA HIS A 8 -4.98 -22.42 -12.92
C HIS A 8 -6.40 -22.02 -13.32
N VAL A 9 -6.53 -21.32 -14.44
CA VAL A 9 -7.79 -20.70 -14.88
C VAL A 9 -8.95 -21.71 -14.99
N SER A 10 -8.69 -22.95 -15.41
CA SER A 10 -9.72 -23.98 -15.58
C SER A 10 -10.29 -24.52 -14.26
N THR A 11 -9.54 -24.45 -13.17
CA THR A 11 -9.93 -24.97 -11.85
C THR A 11 -10.10 -23.90 -10.79
N GLY A 12 -9.59 -22.68 -11.03
CA GLY A 12 -9.52 -21.62 -10.04
C GLY A 12 -8.50 -21.87 -8.92
N SER A 13 -7.66 -22.91 -9.04
CA SER A 13 -6.66 -23.21 -8.00
C SER A 13 -5.43 -22.34 -8.12
N LEU A 14 -4.83 -22.03 -6.97
CA LEU A 14 -3.57 -21.28 -6.85
C LEU A 14 -2.43 -22.24 -6.52
N SER A 15 -1.23 -21.97 -7.07
CA SER A 15 -0.01 -22.73 -6.81
C SER A 15 1.22 -21.80 -6.85
N ASN A 16 2.39 -22.34 -6.54
CA ASN A 16 3.68 -21.65 -6.66
C ASN A 16 3.73 -20.29 -5.97
N GLN A 17 3.26 -20.25 -4.71
CA GLN A 17 3.32 -19.02 -3.90
C GLN A 17 4.75 -18.50 -3.76
N THR A 18 4.96 -17.23 -4.13
CA THR A 18 6.20 -16.49 -3.91
C THR A 18 5.92 -15.14 -3.24
N THR A 19 6.93 -14.54 -2.63
CA THR A 19 6.84 -13.16 -2.11
C THR A 19 7.42 -12.21 -3.16
N LEU A 20 6.58 -11.31 -3.69
CA LEU A 20 7.02 -10.24 -4.57
C LEU A 20 7.75 -9.15 -3.79
N ALA A 21 7.12 -8.64 -2.73
CA ALA A 21 7.68 -7.57 -1.92
C ALA A 21 7.30 -7.68 -0.45
N ILE A 22 8.17 -7.18 0.42
CA ILE A 22 7.91 -7.01 1.86
C ILE A 22 7.68 -5.53 2.11
N MET A 23 6.49 -5.21 2.60
CA MET A 23 6.09 -3.85 2.94
C MET A 23 5.10 -3.86 4.11
N PRO A 24 4.96 -2.73 4.85
CA PRO A 24 3.97 -2.64 5.90
C PRO A 24 2.55 -2.63 5.31
N THR A 25 1.64 -3.34 5.95
CA THR A 25 0.18 -3.31 5.74
C THR A 25 -0.27 -3.03 4.29
N PRO A 26 0.10 -3.88 3.30
CA PRO A 26 -0.43 -3.70 1.95
C PRO A 26 -1.96 -3.85 1.99
N ASP A 27 -2.65 -2.86 1.43
CA ASP A 27 -4.11 -2.82 1.33
C ASP A 27 -4.50 -2.88 -0.16
N ASN A 28 -5.27 -1.93 -0.68
CA ASN A 28 -5.66 -1.95 -2.08
C ASN A 28 -4.47 -1.71 -3.02
N MET A 29 -4.53 -2.37 -4.17
CA MET A 29 -3.48 -2.30 -5.17
C MET A 29 -4.05 -2.14 -6.58
N GLU A 30 -3.28 -1.51 -7.47
CA GLU A 30 -3.63 -1.30 -8.87
C GLU A 30 -2.37 -1.41 -9.75
N LEU A 31 -2.52 -2.04 -10.90
CA LEU A 31 -1.43 -2.14 -11.90
C LEU A 31 -1.40 -0.88 -12.75
N SER A 32 -0.25 -0.22 -12.82
CA SER A 32 -0.06 0.96 -13.66
C SER A 32 0.04 0.60 -15.15
N SER A 33 -0.11 1.59 -16.02
CA SER A 33 0.10 1.40 -17.46
C SER A 33 1.54 1.05 -17.83
N GLU A 34 2.49 1.36 -16.95
CA GLU A 34 3.91 1.05 -17.10
C GLU A 34 4.27 -0.36 -16.62
N GLY A 35 3.32 -1.05 -15.96
CA GLY A 35 3.48 -2.42 -15.47
C GLY A 35 3.89 -2.52 -14.01
N ASP A 36 4.06 -1.41 -13.30
CA ASP A 36 4.33 -1.41 -11.86
C ASP A 36 3.05 -1.65 -11.04
N LEU A 37 3.18 -2.34 -9.93
CA LEU A 37 2.09 -2.55 -8.99
C LEU A 37 2.11 -1.46 -7.91
N TRP A 38 1.09 -0.60 -7.92
CA TRP A 38 0.93 0.44 -6.91
C TRP A 38 0.09 -0.07 -5.75
N VAL A 39 0.54 0.20 -4.52
CA VAL A 39 -0.06 -0.35 -3.29
C VAL A 39 -0.22 0.74 -2.24
N ALA A 40 -1.42 0.83 -1.66
CA ALA A 40 -1.66 1.66 -0.49
C ALA A 40 -1.16 0.94 0.78
N SER A 41 -0.54 1.69 1.68
CA SER A 41 -0.04 1.20 2.97
C SER A 41 -0.55 2.09 4.10
N PRO A 42 -1.69 1.73 4.73
CA PRO A 42 -2.32 2.56 5.76
C PRO A 42 -1.44 2.83 6.98
N LEU A 43 -0.70 1.84 7.46
CA LEU A 43 0.12 2.00 8.67
C LEU A 43 1.30 2.95 8.46
N SER A 44 1.90 2.95 7.27
CA SER A 44 2.92 3.93 6.90
C SER A 44 2.34 5.23 6.34
N ASN A 45 1.05 5.25 6.02
CA ASN A 45 0.34 6.34 5.34
C ASN A 45 1.01 6.77 4.03
N GLN A 46 1.35 5.77 3.21
CA GLN A 46 2.10 5.94 1.95
C GLN A 46 1.40 5.22 0.80
N ILE A 47 1.68 5.67 -0.42
CA ILE A 47 1.49 4.90 -1.65
C ILE A 47 2.86 4.47 -2.15
N LEU A 48 3.00 3.18 -2.41
CA LEU A 48 4.24 2.54 -2.84
C LEU A 48 4.05 1.97 -4.25
N SER A 49 5.09 2.04 -5.07
CA SER A 49 5.18 1.34 -6.35
C SER A 49 6.13 0.16 -6.21
N ILE A 50 5.74 -0.98 -6.75
CA ILE A 50 6.53 -2.21 -6.75
C ILE A 50 6.80 -2.57 -8.21
N ASP A 51 8.07 -2.61 -8.58
CA ASP A 51 8.51 -3.22 -9.84
C ASP A 51 8.21 -4.72 -9.80
N VAL A 52 7.36 -5.20 -10.71
CA VAL A 52 6.86 -6.58 -10.66
C VAL A 52 7.91 -7.63 -11.06
N GLU A 53 9.00 -7.24 -11.69
CA GLU A 53 10.08 -8.13 -12.09
C GLU A 53 11.10 -8.32 -10.96
N SER A 54 11.51 -7.21 -10.33
CA SER A 54 12.56 -7.21 -9.31
C SER A 54 12.04 -7.26 -7.87
N GLY A 55 10.78 -6.89 -7.64
CA GLY A 55 10.20 -6.69 -6.31
C GLY A 55 10.69 -5.41 -5.61
N ALA A 56 11.38 -4.53 -6.32
CA ALA A 56 11.88 -3.27 -5.76
C ALA A 56 10.72 -2.35 -5.39
N VAL A 57 10.77 -1.76 -4.20
CA VAL A 57 9.72 -0.90 -3.65
C VAL A 57 10.19 0.55 -3.65
N THR A 58 9.38 1.45 -4.20
CA THR A 58 9.61 2.89 -4.25
C THR A 58 8.43 3.65 -3.62
N VAL A 59 8.71 4.66 -2.81
CA VAL A 59 7.65 5.55 -2.28
C VAL A 59 7.25 6.53 -3.37
N VAL A 60 5.96 6.51 -3.75
CA VAL A 60 5.39 7.40 -4.78
C VAL A 60 4.69 8.60 -4.14
N PHE A 61 3.99 8.37 -3.04
CA PHE A 61 3.34 9.41 -2.26
C PHE A 61 3.59 9.17 -0.79
N ASP A 62 4.06 10.19 -0.08
CA ASP A 62 4.45 10.11 1.32
C ASP A 62 3.65 11.10 2.17
N ALA A 63 2.83 10.56 3.07
CA ALA A 63 2.12 11.29 4.10
C ALA A 63 2.47 10.74 5.51
N GLN A 64 3.60 10.04 5.62
CA GLN A 64 4.05 9.45 6.88
C GLN A 64 4.40 10.54 7.89
N THR A 65 3.94 10.35 9.12
CA THR A 65 4.34 11.15 10.28
C THR A 65 5.44 10.44 11.08
N ASP A 66 6.10 11.15 12.00
CA ASP A 66 7.07 10.52 12.91
C ASP A 66 6.40 9.43 13.76
N ILE A 67 5.17 9.65 14.21
CA ILE A 67 4.36 8.66 14.93
C ILE A 67 4.06 7.46 14.01
N GLY A 68 3.71 7.73 12.76
CA GLY A 68 3.48 6.70 11.74
C GLY A 68 4.70 5.84 11.48
N PHE A 69 5.87 6.45 11.42
CA PHE A 69 7.13 5.71 11.26
C PHE A 69 7.42 4.75 12.41
N GLU A 70 7.25 5.18 13.66
CA GLU A 70 7.43 4.32 14.83
C GLU A 70 6.36 3.24 14.93
N SER A 71 5.10 3.56 14.62
CA SER A 71 4.01 2.58 14.56
C SER A 71 4.24 1.53 13.47
N MET A 72 4.77 1.92 12.32
CA MET A 72 5.13 1.01 11.24
C MET A 72 6.20 0.00 11.70
N LYS A 73 7.26 0.43 12.37
CA LYS A 73 8.29 -0.47 12.91
C LYS A 73 7.69 -1.48 13.88
N THR A 74 6.91 -0.99 14.84
CA THR A 74 6.22 -1.85 15.81
C THR A 74 5.27 -2.83 15.12
N GLY A 75 4.55 -2.36 14.08
CA GLY A 75 3.64 -3.20 13.31
C GLY A 75 4.35 -4.31 12.56
N ILE A 76 5.51 -4.03 11.96
CA ILE A 76 6.33 -5.03 11.28
C ILE A 76 6.80 -6.11 12.27
N GLU A 77 7.35 -5.70 13.42
CA GLU A 77 7.79 -6.63 14.47
C GLU A 77 6.65 -7.52 14.97
N ARG A 78 5.46 -6.96 15.22
CA ARG A 78 4.27 -7.73 15.62
C ARG A 78 3.84 -8.72 14.55
N ILE A 79 3.79 -8.31 13.28
CA ILE A 79 3.43 -9.19 12.16
C ILE A 79 4.40 -10.37 12.05
N GLU A 80 5.70 -10.13 12.21
CA GLU A 80 6.71 -11.18 12.20
C GLU A 80 6.54 -12.18 13.34
N ASN A 81 6.06 -11.72 14.49
CA ASN A 81 5.74 -12.54 15.67
C ASN A 81 4.33 -13.17 15.62
N GLY A 82 3.55 -12.92 14.56
CA GLY A 82 2.17 -13.40 14.43
C GLY A 82 1.16 -12.66 15.33
N GLU A 83 1.50 -11.46 15.76
CA GLU A 83 0.65 -10.61 16.61
C GLU A 83 -0.19 -9.64 15.75
N GLY A 84 -1.32 -9.18 16.33
CA GLY A 84 -2.17 -8.17 15.69
C GLY A 84 -1.57 -6.76 15.78
N PHE A 85 -1.93 -5.90 14.84
CA PHE A 85 -1.44 -4.50 14.77
C PHE A 85 -2.58 -3.47 14.60
N ALA A 86 -3.85 -3.89 14.63
CA ALA A 86 -4.97 -3.00 14.34
C ALA A 86 -5.08 -1.82 15.33
N ASP A 87 -4.63 -1.99 16.55
CA ASP A 87 -4.57 -0.95 17.59
C ASP A 87 -3.52 0.14 17.29
N LEU A 88 -2.59 -0.11 16.37
CA LEU A 88 -1.64 0.89 15.90
C LEU A 88 -2.24 1.85 14.87
N LEU A 89 -3.38 1.51 14.25
CA LEU A 89 -4.08 2.35 13.28
C LEU A 89 -4.85 3.46 14.01
N SER A 90 -4.17 4.50 14.41
CA SER A 90 -4.74 5.61 15.17
C SER A 90 -4.87 6.88 14.32
N PRO A 91 -5.74 7.83 14.70
CA PRO A 91 -5.88 9.10 14.00
C PRO A 91 -4.58 9.92 13.93
N GLU A 92 -3.66 9.76 14.88
CA GLU A 92 -2.39 10.47 14.91
C GLU A 92 -1.47 10.11 13.71
N LEU A 93 -1.72 8.95 13.07
CA LEU A 93 -0.97 8.54 11.88
C LEU A 93 -1.29 9.41 10.66
N THR A 94 -2.43 10.11 10.66
CA THR A 94 -2.89 10.83 9.46
C THR A 94 -2.14 12.13 9.20
N GLY A 95 -1.54 12.73 10.22
CA GLY A 95 -0.93 14.07 10.11
C GLY A 95 -1.94 15.09 9.58
N ASP A 96 -1.56 15.82 8.53
CA ASP A 96 -2.43 16.80 7.85
C ASP A 96 -3.41 16.16 6.85
N MET A 97 -3.39 14.84 6.69
CA MET A 97 -4.28 14.13 5.77
C MET A 97 -5.66 13.90 6.39
N PRO A 98 -6.74 13.87 5.59
CA PRO A 98 -8.10 13.66 6.10
C PRO A 98 -8.37 12.23 6.62
N GLY A 99 -7.44 11.31 6.48
CA GLY A 99 -7.50 9.93 6.94
C GLY A 99 -6.34 9.08 6.44
N LEU A 100 -6.26 7.83 6.89
CA LEU A 100 -5.24 6.86 6.45
C LEU A 100 -5.50 6.42 5.01
N LEU A 101 -4.45 6.36 4.20
CA LEU A 101 -4.53 5.98 2.79
C LEU A 101 -4.83 4.48 2.67
N THR A 102 -5.93 4.14 2.01
CA THR A 102 -6.42 2.75 1.92
C THR A 102 -6.60 2.24 0.50
N GLY A 103 -6.65 3.12 -0.48
CA GLY A 103 -6.83 2.71 -1.87
C GLY A 103 -6.48 3.82 -2.83
N MET A 104 -6.46 3.50 -4.12
CA MET A 104 -6.18 4.47 -5.17
C MET A 104 -6.88 4.10 -6.46
N ILE A 105 -6.98 5.09 -7.34
CA ILE A 105 -7.34 4.94 -8.75
C ILE A 105 -6.26 5.66 -9.53
N LEU A 106 -5.51 4.94 -10.35
CA LEU A 106 -4.50 5.53 -11.22
C LEU A 106 -5.20 6.18 -12.41
N GLY A 107 -4.80 7.43 -12.71
CA GLY A 107 -5.16 8.08 -13.95
C GLY A 107 -4.26 7.64 -15.10
N ASP A 108 -4.58 8.09 -16.32
CA ASP A 108 -3.65 8.03 -17.43
C ASP A 108 -2.49 9.03 -17.23
N GLU A 109 -1.51 9.04 -18.14
CA GLU A 109 -0.33 9.92 -18.05
C GLU A 109 -0.66 11.41 -17.94
N SER A 110 -1.84 11.82 -18.38
CA SER A 110 -2.30 13.22 -18.40
C SER A 110 -3.11 13.60 -17.18
N GLN A 111 -3.55 12.61 -16.36
CA GLN A 111 -4.47 12.82 -15.25
C GLN A 111 -3.82 12.54 -13.90
N PRO A 112 -4.25 13.27 -12.85
CA PRO A 112 -3.87 12.95 -11.50
C PRO A 112 -4.52 11.64 -11.06
N PHE A 113 -3.89 10.90 -10.15
CA PHE A 113 -4.55 9.80 -9.47
C PHE A 113 -5.37 10.27 -8.27
N TYR A 114 -6.33 9.44 -7.86
CA TYR A 114 -7.16 9.66 -6.68
C TYR A 114 -6.82 8.64 -5.61
N VAL A 115 -6.83 9.09 -4.37
CA VAL A 115 -6.54 8.25 -3.20
C VAL A 115 -7.73 8.26 -2.27
N ALA A 116 -8.25 7.08 -1.98
CA ALA A 116 -9.24 6.86 -0.93
C ALA A 116 -8.56 6.77 0.44
N ASN A 117 -9.30 7.11 1.49
CA ASN A 117 -8.79 7.06 2.85
C ASN A 117 -9.89 6.69 3.87
N LEU A 118 -9.49 6.28 5.05
CA LEU A 118 -10.38 6.11 6.21
C LEU A 118 -10.64 7.48 6.86
N GLY A 119 -11.31 8.36 6.12
CA GLY A 119 -11.60 9.72 6.55
C GLY A 119 -12.76 10.31 5.76
N THR A 120 -12.80 11.64 5.68
CA THR A 120 -13.96 12.40 5.22
C THR A 120 -13.85 12.94 3.79
N ALA A 121 -12.74 12.69 3.09
CA ALA A 121 -12.48 13.26 1.77
C ALA A 121 -11.83 12.26 0.81
N LEU A 122 -12.12 12.41 -0.48
CA LEU A 122 -11.34 11.83 -1.56
C LEU A 122 -10.21 12.80 -1.92
N ILE A 123 -8.98 12.28 -2.00
CA ILE A 123 -7.79 13.07 -2.27
C ILE A 123 -7.43 12.95 -3.75
N ARG A 124 -7.23 14.08 -4.39
CA ARG A 124 -6.70 14.15 -5.74
C ARG A 124 -5.23 14.51 -5.67
N VAL A 125 -4.36 13.67 -6.24
CA VAL A 125 -2.92 13.90 -6.32
C VAL A 125 -2.54 14.22 -7.75
N ALA A 126 -1.85 15.33 -7.97
CA ALA A 126 -1.36 15.73 -9.29
C ALA A 126 0.17 15.63 -9.31
N LYS A 127 0.73 15.01 -10.35
CA LYS A 127 2.17 15.10 -10.62
C LYS A 127 2.53 16.57 -10.88
N LYS A 128 3.62 17.03 -10.31
CA LYS A 128 4.22 18.35 -10.59
C LYS A 128 5.30 18.22 -11.65
#